data_1057823da79ae5b8c2455666bf8010df
#
_entry.id   1057823da79ae5b8c2455666bf8010df
#
_cell.length_a   1.000
_cell.length_b   1.000
_cell.length_c   1.000
_cell.angle_alpha   90.00
_cell.angle_beta   90.00
_cell.angle_gamma   90.00
#
_symmetry.space_group_name_H-M   'P 1'
#
loop_
_entity.id
_entity.type
_entity.pdbx_description
1 polymer ?
#
loop_
_entity_poly.entity_id
_entity_poly.type
_entity_poly.pdbx_seq_one_letter_code
_entity_poly.pdbx_strand_id
1 'polypeptide(L)'
;MGNVAIDRRSPDYVAFVVMNEVLGAGSTARLFNNLREDKGYTYGAYSSFTAGSYPGPWRANSEVRTEVTEGAMREFFNEFKRIRDEKTPTSELEERKRSVVARFALSLESPQQLLSYAVQRKFYNLPETYWDTYPAQISAVTADDVQRVARKYLTLDNIQIVAVGDLTKIKSTMEKYGKLTIYDTDGKVSQ
;
A
#
# COMPACT_ATOMS: atom_id res chain seq x y z
N MET A 1 -3.99 -8.38 -3.28
CA MET A 1 -3.26 -8.93 -2.14
C MET A 1 -3.36 -7.95 -0.98
N GLY A 2 -3.41 -8.43 0.26
CA GLY A 2 -3.48 -7.52 1.40
C GLY A 2 -3.60 -8.21 2.74
N ASN A 3 -3.56 -7.42 3.79
CA ASN A 3 -3.77 -7.87 5.17
C ASN A 3 -4.34 -6.72 6.01
N VAL A 4 -4.85 -7.03 7.20
CA VAL A 4 -5.20 -6.00 8.19
C VAL A 4 -3.92 -5.36 8.69
N ALA A 5 -3.86 -4.01 8.70
CA ALA A 5 -2.64 -3.28 8.99
C ALA A 5 -2.78 -2.32 10.17
N ILE A 6 -3.32 -1.13 9.97
CA ILE A 6 -3.14 -0.02 10.89
C ILE A 6 -4.43 0.75 11.15
N ASP A 7 -4.60 1.29 12.35
CA ASP A 7 -5.63 2.27 12.68
C ASP A 7 -5.11 3.72 12.60
N ARG A 8 -6.04 4.67 12.61
CA ARG A 8 -5.72 6.10 12.42
C ARG A 8 -4.98 6.75 13.58
N ARG A 9 -5.09 6.19 14.77
CA ARG A 9 -4.44 6.72 16.00
C ARG A 9 -3.10 6.08 16.29
N SER A 10 -2.70 5.10 15.48
CA SER A 10 -1.41 4.44 15.65
C SER A 10 -0.25 5.44 15.58
N PRO A 11 0.74 5.37 16.48
CA PRO A 11 1.95 6.19 16.40
C PRO A 11 2.77 5.90 15.13
N ASP A 12 2.55 4.76 14.51
CA ASP A 12 3.20 4.37 13.26
C ASP A 12 2.52 4.95 12.00
N TYR A 13 1.37 5.64 12.15
CA TYR A 13 0.55 6.06 11.01
C TYR A 13 1.34 6.90 9.99
N VAL A 14 2.09 7.89 10.45
CA VAL A 14 2.85 8.78 9.56
C VAL A 14 3.96 8.02 8.83
N ALA A 15 4.69 7.17 9.54
CA ALA A 15 5.70 6.30 8.91
C ALA A 15 5.07 5.32 7.91
N PHE A 16 3.87 4.80 8.21
CA PHE A 16 3.13 3.91 7.32
C PHE A 16 2.66 4.63 6.04
N VAL A 17 2.24 5.89 6.14
CA VAL A 17 1.95 6.74 4.96
C VAL A 17 3.16 6.81 4.04
N VAL A 18 4.34 7.13 4.60
CA VAL A 18 5.58 7.25 3.81
C VAL A 18 6.01 5.89 3.23
N MET A 19 5.92 4.81 4.00
CA MET A 19 6.18 3.45 3.53
C MET A 19 5.28 3.10 2.32
N ASN A 20 3.99 3.36 2.41
CA ASN A 20 3.06 3.09 1.30
C ASN A 20 3.32 3.99 0.09
N GLU A 21 3.78 5.22 0.31
CA GLU A 21 4.20 6.13 -0.77
C GLU A 21 5.41 5.59 -1.54
N VAL A 22 6.40 5.04 -0.84
CA VAL A 22 7.55 4.37 -1.47
C VAL A 22 7.09 3.15 -2.25
N LEU A 23 6.21 2.32 -1.65
CA LEU A 23 5.85 1.02 -2.21
C LEU A 23 4.92 1.13 -3.41
N GLY A 24 3.80 1.88 -3.31
CA GLY A 24 2.80 1.79 -4.38
C GLY A 24 1.73 2.89 -4.41
N ALA A 25 1.89 4.04 -3.71
CA ALA A 25 0.84 5.07 -3.67
C ALA A 25 0.76 5.96 -4.92
N GLY A 26 1.57 5.74 -5.94
CA GLY A 26 1.56 6.58 -7.15
C GLY A 26 2.32 5.98 -8.33
N SER A 27 2.27 6.66 -9.46
CA SER A 27 2.87 6.23 -10.73
C SER A 27 4.41 6.29 -10.77
N THR A 28 5.04 6.75 -9.72
CA THR A 28 6.50 6.74 -9.58
C THR A 28 6.96 5.78 -8.50
N ALA A 29 6.03 5.12 -7.79
CA ALA A 29 6.32 4.18 -6.72
C ALA A 29 6.90 2.85 -7.25
N ARG A 30 7.50 2.05 -6.37
CA ARG A 30 8.23 0.82 -6.74
C ARG A 30 7.37 -0.17 -7.51
N LEU A 31 6.14 -0.45 -7.05
CA LEU A 31 5.24 -1.38 -7.73
C LEU A 31 4.93 -0.94 -9.16
N PHE A 32 4.66 0.34 -9.36
CA PHE A 32 4.37 0.86 -10.68
C PHE A 32 5.59 0.79 -11.59
N ASN A 33 6.76 1.26 -11.13
CA ASN A 33 7.99 1.23 -11.91
C ASN A 33 8.36 -0.20 -12.30
N ASN A 34 8.32 -1.15 -11.35
CA ASN A 34 8.66 -2.54 -11.62
C ASN A 34 7.66 -3.18 -12.61
N LEU A 35 6.36 -3.24 -12.26
CA LEU A 35 5.41 -4.05 -13.03
C LEU A 35 4.99 -3.38 -14.35
N ARG A 36 4.94 -2.04 -14.41
CA ARG A 36 4.57 -1.33 -15.63
C ARG A 36 5.79 -0.94 -16.47
N GLU A 37 6.71 -0.16 -15.89
CA GLU A 37 7.78 0.45 -16.69
C GLU A 37 8.85 -0.59 -17.08
N ASP A 38 9.30 -1.40 -16.09
CA ASP A 38 10.38 -2.38 -16.34
C ASP A 38 9.87 -3.67 -16.99
N LYS A 39 8.72 -4.21 -16.54
CA LYS A 39 8.22 -5.52 -16.99
C LYS A 39 7.13 -5.44 -18.06
N GLY A 40 6.41 -4.34 -18.18
CA GLY A 40 5.30 -4.21 -19.12
C GLY A 40 4.16 -5.22 -18.88
N TYR A 41 3.96 -5.65 -17.63
CA TYR A 41 2.93 -6.65 -17.29
C TYR A 41 1.54 -6.07 -17.16
N THR A 42 1.44 -4.77 -16.88
CA THR A 42 0.22 -4.06 -16.53
C THR A 42 0.24 -2.62 -16.99
N TYR A 43 -0.91 -1.96 -16.99
CA TYR A 43 -1.02 -0.50 -17.08
C TYR A 43 -0.81 0.22 -15.75
N GLY A 44 -0.81 -0.50 -14.62
CA GLY A 44 -0.52 0.05 -13.31
C GLY A 44 -0.59 -0.98 -12.20
N ALA A 45 0.28 -0.81 -11.21
CA ALA A 45 0.32 -1.58 -9.98
C ALA A 45 0.46 -0.62 -8.81
N TYR A 46 -0.43 -0.73 -7.83
CA TYR A 46 -0.56 0.24 -6.75
C TYR A 46 -0.74 -0.43 -5.40
N SER A 47 -0.43 0.31 -4.34
CA SER A 47 -0.85 -0.04 -2.99
C SER A 47 -1.58 1.11 -2.32
N SER A 48 -2.51 0.76 -1.44
CA SER A 48 -3.32 1.70 -0.67
C SER A 48 -3.68 1.09 0.68
N PHE A 49 -4.14 1.94 1.60
CA PHE A 49 -4.64 1.47 2.87
C PHE A 49 -5.80 2.34 3.37
N THR A 50 -6.59 1.76 4.25
CA THR A 50 -7.62 2.47 5.00
C THR A 50 -7.28 2.38 6.47
N ALA A 51 -7.34 3.51 7.18
CA ALA A 51 -7.13 3.55 8.61
C ALA A 51 -8.32 4.25 9.27
N GLY A 52 -9.08 3.51 10.05
CA GLY A 52 -10.23 3.96 10.80
C GLY A 52 -9.99 3.97 12.31
N SER A 53 -11.07 3.89 13.08
CA SER A 53 -11.01 3.72 14.54
C SER A 53 -10.45 2.35 14.95
N TYR A 54 -10.51 1.38 14.05
CA TYR A 54 -9.91 0.04 14.15
C TYR A 54 -8.91 -0.17 13.03
N PRO A 55 -7.97 -1.12 13.19
CA PRO A 55 -7.05 -1.47 12.12
C PRO A 55 -7.78 -1.83 10.84
N GLY A 56 -7.43 -1.13 9.77
CA GLY A 56 -8.00 -1.31 8.45
C GLY A 56 -7.08 -2.07 7.49
N PRO A 57 -7.58 -2.42 6.30
CA PRO A 57 -6.81 -3.17 5.34
C PRO A 57 -5.74 -2.30 4.66
N TRP A 58 -4.56 -2.88 4.48
CA TRP A 58 -3.63 -2.51 3.43
C TRP A 58 -3.81 -3.45 2.24
N ARG A 59 -3.74 -2.93 1.03
CA ARG A 59 -3.95 -3.68 -0.22
C ARG A 59 -2.92 -3.27 -1.26
N ALA A 60 -2.49 -4.25 -2.05
CA ALA A 60 -1.78 -4.03 -3.31
C ALA A 60 -2.53 -4.73 -4.43
N ASN A 61 -2.69 -4.07 -5.56
CA ASN A 61 -3.49 -4.58 -6.68
C ASN A 61 -2.91 -4.19 -8.03
N SER A 62 -3.23 -4.99 -9.01
CA SER A 62 -2.95 -4.75 -10.43
C SER A 62 -3.88 -5.60 -11.28
N GLU A 63 -4.15 -5.15 -12.49
CA GLU A 63 -4.71 -5.95 -13.57
C GLU A 63 -3.60 -6.32 -14.53
N VAL A 64 -3.42 -7.62 -14.78
CA VAL A 64 -2.34 -8.13 -15.62
C VAL A 64 -2.89 -9.05 -16.72
N ARG A 65 -2.15 -9.18 -17.81
CA ARG A 65 -2.47 -10.22 -18.80
C ARG A 65 -2.30 -11.60 -18.14
N THR A 66 -3.18 -12.54 -18.50
CA THR A 66 -3.22 -13.88 -17.88
C THR A 66 -1.88 -14.62 -17.97
N GLU A 67 -1.19 -14.52 -19.09
CA GLU A 67 0.08 -15.21 -19.33
C GLU A 67 1.25 -14.71 -18.47
N VAL A 68 1.14 -13.51 -17.91
CA VAL A 68 2.17 -12.92 -17.03
C VAL A 68 1.81 -12.98 -15.55
N THR A 69 0.70 -13.64 -15.18
CA THR A 69 0.22 -13.71 -13.79
C THR A 69 1.31 -14.21 -12.82
N GLU A 70 2.03 -15.27 -13.17
CA GLU A 70 3.12 -15.80 -12.31
C GLU A 70 4.25 -14.78 -12.14
N GLY A 71 4.66 -14.14 -13.25
CA GLY A 71 5.68 -13.09 -13.21
C GLY A 71 5.25 -11.92 -12.33
N ALA A 72 4.02 -11.45 -12.49
CA ALA A 72 3.49 -10.34 -11.71
C ALA A 72 3.41 -10.67 -10.21
N MET A 73 2.92 -11.86 -9.86
CA MET A 73 2.90 -12.33 -8.47
C MET A 73 4.30 -12.32 -7.85
N ARG A 74 5.29 -12.86 -8.57
CA ARG A 74 6.69 -12.87 -8.12
C ARG A 74 7.21 -11.45 -7.87
N GLU A 75 6.95 -10.51 -8.79
CA GLU A 75 7.42 -9.13 -8.65
C GLU A 75 6.73 -8.39 -7.49
N PHE A 76 5.45 -8.63 -7.23
CA PHE A 76 4.81 -8.11 -6.04
C PHE A 76 5.52 -8.57 -4.76
N PHE A 77 5.79 -9.87 -4.63
CA PHE A 77 6.50 -10.41 -3.46
C PHE A 77 7.95 -9.93 -3.38
N ASN A 78 8.62 -9.71 -4.50
CA ASN A 78 9.96 -9.13 -4.53
C ASN A 78 9.94 -7.71 -3.94
N GLU A 79 9.02 -6.84 -4.35
CA GLU A 79 8.93 -5.48 -3.81
C GLU A 79 8.48 -5.46 -2.34
N PHE A 80 7.60 -6.37 -1.92
CA PHE A 80 7.22 -6.50 -0.51
C PHE A 80 8.39 -6.94 0.35
N LYS A 81 9.20 -7.90 -0.10
CA LYS A 81 10.42 -8.32 0.60
C LYS A 81 11.44 -7.19 0.61
N ARG A 82 11.66 -6.54 -0.54
CA ARG A 82 12.63 -5.46 -0.65
C ARG A 82 12.36 -4.32 0.32
N ILE A 83 11.12 -3.84 0.45
CA ILE A 83 10.81 -2.74 1.39
C ILE A 83 10.92 -3.17 2.86
N ARG A 84 10.75 -4.47 3.17
CA ARG A 84 10.94 -5.03 4.50
C ARG A 84 12.43 -5.25 4.85
N ASP A 85 13.21 -5.72 3.88
CA ASP A 85 14.54 -6.25 4.14
C ASP A 85 15.65 -5.25 3.86
N GLU A 86 15.40 -4.29 2.95
CA GLU A 86 16.34 -3.27 2.55
C GLU A 86 15.91 -1.87 3.03
N LYS A 87 16.89 -1.03 3.38
CA LYS A 87 16.62 0.38 3.65
C LYS A 87 16.29 1.12 2.37
N THR A 88 15.25 1.95 2.41
CA THR A 88 14.94 2.85 1.30
C THR A 88 16.12 3.82 1.07
N PRO A 89 16.66 3.94 -0.16
CA PRO A 89 17.70 4.91 -0.47
C PRO A 89 17.27 6.33 -0.09
N THR A 90 18.20 7.12 0.42
CA THR A 90 17.90 8.49 0.89
C THR A 90 17.26 9.34 -0.19
N SER A 91 17.76 9.28 -1.42
CA SER A 91 17.20 10.07 -2.55
C SER A 91 15.73 9.70 -2.82
N GLU A 92 15.41 8.41 -2.84
CA GLU A 92 14.04 7.91 -3.03
C GLU A 92 13.14 8.35 -1.87
N LEU A 93 13.58 8.16 -0.63
CA LEU A 93 12.83 8.53 0.56
C LEU A 93 12.51 10.04 0.57
N GLU A 94 13.48 10.89 0.34
CA GLU A 94 13.28 12.33 0.33
C GLU A 94 12.34 12.80 -0.79
N GLU A 95 12.41 12.16 -1.96
CA GLU A 95 11.46 12.42 -3.04
C GLU A 95 10.03 12.07 -2.64
N ARG A 96 9.83 10.89 -2.04
CA ARG A 96 8.50 10.44 -1.58
C ARG A 96 7.94 11.33 -0.48
N LYS A 97 8.75 11.73 0.48
CA LYS A 97 8.35 12.67 1.55
C LYS A 97 7.90 14.00 0.96
N ARG A 98 8.68 14.58 0.03
CA ARG A 98 8.29 15.83 -0.67
C ARG A 98 6.97 15.68 -1.41
N SER A 99 6.73 14.54 -2.06
CA SER A 99 5.47 14.26 -2.75
C SER A 99 4.26 14.26 -1.80
N VAL A 100 4.39 13.63 -0.63
CA VAL A 100 3.34 13.63 0.41
C VAL A 100 3.06 15.05 0.91
N VAL A 101 4.11 15.81 1.23
CA VAL A 101 3.98 17.18 1.73
C VAL A 101 3.35 18.09 0.68
N ALA A 102 3.78 17.97 -0.59
CA ALA A 102 3.23 18.78 -1.69
C ALA A 102 1.74 18.49 -1.91
N ARG A 103 1.33 17.21 -1.93
CA ARG A 103 -0.10 16.85 -2.04
C ARG A 103 -0.92 17.35 -0.85
N PHE A 104 -0.38 17.29 0.35
CA PHE A 104 -1.04 17.87 1.53
C PHE A 104 -1.22 19.38 1.36
N ALA A 105 -0.18 20.11 0.97
CA ALA A 105 -0.26 21.56 0.73
C ALA A 105 -1.32 21.91 -0.32
N LEU A 106 -1.31 21.24 -1.48
CA LEU A 106 -2.32 21.44 -2.52
C LEU A 106 -3.73 21.13 -2.05
N SER A 107 -3.90 20.13 -1.17
CA SER A 107 -5.20 19.77 -0.65
C SER A 107 -5.83 20.84 0.25
N LEU A 108 -5.04 21.76 0.81
CA LEU A 108 -5.53 22.85 1.65
C LEU A 108 -6.28 23.94 0.85
N GLU A 109 -6.16 23.94 -0.48
CA GLU A 109 -6.93 24.85 -1.34
C GLU A 109 -8.41 24.41 -1.46
N SER A 110 -8.73 23.18 -1.11
CA SER A 110 -10.10 22.63 -1.18
C SER A 110 -10.86 22.82 0.13
N PRO A 111 -11.96 23.61 0.15
CA PRO A 111 -12.81 23.73 1.34
C PRO A 111 -13.33 22.39 1.86
N GLN A 112 -13.67 21.46 0.95
CA GLN A 112 -14.12 20.12 1.30
C GLN A 112 -13.03 19.33 2.04
N GLN A 113 -11.78 19.47 1.61
CA GLN A 113 -10.66 18.80 2.26
C GLN A 113 -10.34 19.41 3.63
N LEU A 114 -10.43 20.72 3.77
CA LEU A 114 -10.30 21.38 5.07
C LEU A 114 -11.35 20.90 6.07
N LEU A 115 -12.61 20.81 5.63
CA LEU A 115 -13.68 20.23 6.44
C LEU A 115 -13.37 18.78 6.83
N SER A 116 -12.89 17.97 5.87
CA SER A 116 -12.48 16.59 6.14
C SER A 116 -11.39 16.51 7.20
N TYR A 117 -10.38 17.38 7.16
CA TYR A 117 -9.33 17.44 8.18
C TYR A 117 -9.85 17.84 9.55
N ALA A 118 -10.75 18.81 9.63
CA ALA A 118 -11.39 19.20 10.88
C ALA A 118 -12.22 18.06 11.49
N VAL A 119 -13.00 17.36 10.67
CA VAL A 119 -13.78 16.18 11.06
C VAL A 119 -12.86 15.06 11.54
N GLN A 120 -11.81 14.72 10.78
CA GLN A 120 -10.86 13.68 11.16
C GLN A 120 -10.19 13.99 12.50
N ARG A 121 -9.74 15.24 12.70
CA ARG A 121 -9.14 15.65 13.98
C ARG A 121 -10.06 15.38 15.14
N LYS A 122 -11.33 15.78 15.04
CA LYS A 122 -12.33 15.60 16.08
C LYS A 122 -12.70 14.13 16.27
N PHE A 123 -12.96 13.42 15.17
CA PHE A 123 -13.43 12.04 15.18
C PHE A 123 -12.39 11.07 15.76
N TYR A 124 -11.11 11.25 15.38
CA TYR A 124 -10.02 10.40 15.88
C TYR A 124 -9.34 10.94 17.12
N ASN A 125 -9.84 12.03 17.70
CA ASN A 125 -9.26 12.70 18.87
C ASN A 125 -7.74 13.00 18.68
N LEU A 126 -7.38 13.53 17.50
CA LEU A 126 -6.02 13.94 17.21
C LEU A 126 -5.71 15.28 17.89
N PRO A 127 -4.42 15.57 18.22
CA PRO A 127 -4.00 16.84 18.78
C PRO A 127 -4.49 18.04 17.93
N GLU A 128 -4.75 19.18 18.57
CA GLU A 128 -5.19 20.38 17.84
C GLU A 128 -4.21 20.82 16.78
N THR A 129 -2.92 20.68 17.04
CA THR A 129 -1.82 21.02 16.13
C THR A 129 -1.45 19.92 15.14
N TYR A 130 -2.25 18.83 15.04
CA TYR A 130 -1.90 17.67 14.24
C TYR A 130 -1.60 18.04 12.78
N TRP A 131 -2.50 18.79 12.16
CA TRP A 131 -2.33 19.17 10.75
C TRP A 131 -1.26 20.24 10.55
N ASP A 132 -1.02 21.11 11.53
CA ASP A 132 0.05 22.11 11.50
C ASP A 132 1.43 21.45 11.53
N THR A 133 1.56 20.34 12.26
CA THR A 133 2.81 19.60 12.41
C THR A 133 2.96 18.46 11.41
N TYR A 134 1.93 18.13 10.65
CA TYR A 134 1.92 16.97 9.73
C TYR A 134 3.07 17.00 8.71
N PRO A 135 3.37 18.13 8.02
CA PRO A 135 4.51 18.21 7.11
C PRO A 135 5.85 17.92 7.79
N ALA A 136 6.03 18.43 9.01
CA ALA A 136 7.25 18.19 9.80
C ALA A 136 7.35 16.71 10.22
N GLN A 137 6.24 16.10 10.61
CA GLN A 137 6.19 14.68 10.95
C GLN A 137 6.56 13.79 9.73
N ILE A 138 6.03 14.08 8.54
CA ILE A 138 6.40 13.38 7.29
C ILE A 138 7.90 13.55 7.01
N SER A 139 8.41 14.78 7.13
CA SER A 139 9.82 15.09 6.87
C SER A 139 10.77 14.38 7.85
N ALA A 140 10.34 14.13 9.06
CA ALA A 140 11.12 13.45 10.09
C ALA A 140 11.22 11.93 9.92
N VAL A 141 10.38 11.31 9.07
CA VAL A 141 10.41 9.84 8.86
C VAL A 141 11.75 9.41 8.27
N THR A 142 12.35 8.41 8.88
CA THR A 142 13.65 7.85 8.48
C THR A 142 13.48 6.57 7.64
N ALA A 143 14.55 6.13 6.99
CA ALA A 143 14.56 4.83 6.30
C ALA A 143 14.38 3.65 7.27
N ASP A 144 14.85 3.79 8.50
CA ASP A 144 14.63 2.80 9.56
C ASP A 144 13.15 2.73 9.97
N ASP A 145 12.46 3.85 10.03
CA ASP A 145 11.01 3.86 10.28
C ASP A 145 10.23 3.19 9.18
N VAL A 146 10.55 3.49 7.91
CA VAL A 146 9.91 2.83 6.74
C VAL A 146 10.11 1.32 6.81
N GLN A 147 11.33 0.85 7.04
CA GLN A 147 11.62 -0.57 7.14
C GLN A 147 10.92 -1.24 8.33
N ARG A 148 10.94 -0.58 9.48
CA ARG A 148 10.29 -1.05 10.72
C ARG A 148 8.79 -1.24 10.52
N VAL A 149 8.09 -0.25 9.96
CA VAL A 149 6.65 -0.36 9.72
C VAL A 149 6.33 -1.36 8.61
N ALA A 150 7.17 -1.47 7.57
CA ALA A 150 7.02 -2.51 6.56
C ALA A 150 7.11 -3.91 7.17
N ARG A 151 8.09 -4.18 8.03
CA ARG A 151 8.24 -5.46 8.73
C ARG A 151 7.06 -5.76 9.66
N LYS A 152 6.56 -4.74 10.36
CA LYS A 152 5.48 -4.87 11.34
C LYS A 152 4.12 -5.14 10.68
N TYR A 153 3.82 -4.46 9.59
CA TYR A 153 2.48 -4.41 9.03
C TYR A 153 2.28 -5.16 7.71
N LEU A 154 3.33 -5.43 6.94
CA LEU A 154 3.25 -6.27 5.75
C LEU A 154 3.54 -7.73 6.15
N THR A 155 2.52 -8.44 6.61
CA THR A 155 2.63 -9.82 7.13
C THR A 155 2.59 -10.82 5.99
N LEU A 156 3.74 -11.03 5.31
CA LEU A 156 3.82 -11.85 4.08
C LEU A 156 3.40 -13.31 4.30
N ASP A 157 3.61 -13.85 5.51
CA ASP A 157 3.22 -15.23 5.86
C ASP A 157 1.70 -15.39 6.04
N ASN A 158 0.97 -14.28 6.16
CA ASN A 158 -0.49 -14.26 6.34
C ASN A 158 -1.17 -13.30 5.37
N ILE A 159 -0.55 -13.03 4.22
CA ILE A 159 -1.14 -12.18 3.21
C ILE A 159 -2.31 -12.89 2.54
N GLN A 160 -3.43 -12.19 2.40
CA GLN A 160 -4.59 -12.70 1.67
C GLN A 160 -4.46 -12.33 0.20
N ILE A 161 -4.66 -13.30 -0.67
CA ILE A 161 -4.57 -13.11 -2.12
C ILE A 161 -5.96 -13.40 -2.72
N VAL A 162 -6.50 -12.43 -3.44
CA VAL A 162 -7.70 -12.59 -4.24
C VAL A 162 -7.32 -12.40 -5.70
N ALA A 163 -7.66 -13.37 -6.54
CA ALA A 163 -7.45 -13.31 -7.98
C ALA A 163 -8.77 -13.55 -8.70
N VAL A 164 -9.03 -12.78 -9.75
CA VAL A 164 -10.16 -12.95 -10.65
C VAL A 164 -9.60 -13.15 -12.06
N GLY A 165 -10.01 -14.24 -12.72
CA GLY A 165 -9.50 -14.56 -14.05
C GLY A 165 -9.94 -15.94 -14.53
N ASP A 166 -9.39 -16.38 -15.65
CA ASP A 166 -9.60 -17.71 -16.19
C ASP A 166 -8.93 -18.78 -15.29
N LEU A 167 -9.74 -19.44 -14.48
CA LEU A 167 -9.28 -20.45 -13.52
C LEU A 167 -8.43 -21.55 -14.17
N THR A 168 -8.76 -21.95 -15.41
CA THR A 168 -8.01 -23.00 -16.11
C THR A 168 -6.56 -22.64 -16.38
N LYS A 169 -6.26 -21.33 -16.42
CA LYS A 169 -4.94 -20.80 -16.73
C LYS A 169 -4.16 -20.35 -15.48
N ILE A 170 -4.86 -19.86 -14.44
CA ILE A 170 -4.19 -19.28 -13.27
C ILE A 170 -4.14 -20.18 -12.05
N LYS A 171 -4.96 -21.27 -11.98
CA LYS A 171 -5.07 -22.14 -10.82
C LYS A 171 -3.71 -22.65 -10.33
N SER A 172 -2.93 -23.25 -11.22
CA SER A 172 -1.61 -23.81 -10.86
C SER A 172 -0.62 -22.76 -10.36
N THR A 173 -0.73 -21.54 -10.87
CA THR A 173 0.08 -20.41 -10.37
C THR A 173 -0.36 -20.01 -8.96
N MET A 174 -1.66 -19.89 -8.72
CA MET A 174 -2.17 -19.48 -7.41
C MET A 174 -1.90 -20.52 -6.32
N GLU A 175 -1.96 -21.81 -6.64
CA GLU A 175 -1.64 -22.91 -5.71
C GLU A 175 -0.21 -22.85 -5.15
N LYS A 176 0.73 -22.20 -5.84
CA LYS A 176 2.09 -21.99 -5.34
C LYS A 176 2.15 -21.04 -4.14
N TYR A 177 1.12 -20.22 -3.93
CA TYR A 177 1.06 -19.20 -2.88
C TYR A 177 0.18 -19.59 -1.68
N GLY A 178 -0.47 -20.75 -1.74
CA GLY A 178 -1.25 -21.26 -0.61
C GLY A 178 -2.47 -22.08 -1.00
N LYS A 179 -3.26 -22.45 0.00
CA LYS A 179 -4.51 -23.16 -0.21
C LYS A 179 -5.53 -22.28 -0.93
N LEU A 180 -6.10 -22.77 -2.02
CA LEU A 180 -7.14 -22.07 -2.76
C LEU A 180 -8.53 -22.40 -2.21
N THR A 181 -9.39 -21.38 -2.20
CA THR A 181 -10.84 -21.53 -2.16
C THR A 181 -11.38 -20.88 -3.43
N ILE A 182 -12.13 -21.64 -4.22
CA ILE A 182 -12.63 -21.18 -5.52
C ILE A 182 -14.10 -20.80 -5.36
N TYR A 183 -14.44 -19.62 -5.86
CA TYR A 183 -15.80 -19.11 -5.89
C TYR A 183 -16.27 -18.98 -7.34
N ASP A 184 -17.54 -19.25 -7.57
CA ASP A 184 -18.21 -18.95 -8.85
C ASP A 184 -18.56 -17.44 -8.96
N THR A 185 -19.19 -17.08 -10.08
CA THR A 185 -19.62 -15.69 -10.33
C THR A 185 -20.72 -15.19 -9.41
N ASP A 186 -21.42 -16.10 -8.74
CA ASP A 186 -22.44 -15.80 -7.72
C ASP A 186 -21.85 -15.67 -6.31
N GLY A 187 -20.53 -15.89 -6.16
CA GLY A 187 -19.84 -15.86 -4.86
C GLY A 187 -20.05 -17.13 -4.03
N LYS A 188 -20.49 -18.25 -4.64
CA LYS A 188 -20.60 -19.52 -3.96
C LYS A 188 -19.32 -20.32 -4.08
N VAL A 189 -18.93 -21.00 -2.99
CA VAL A 189 -17.78 -21.89 -3.02
C VAL A 189 -18.06 -23.05 -3.99
N SER A 190 -17.18 -23.20 -4.97
CA SER A 190 -17.26 -24.24 -6.00
C SER A 190 -16.24 -25.36 -5.84
N GLN A 191 -15.17 -25.13 -5.06
CA GLN A 191 -14.14 -26.11 -4.65
C GLN A 191 -13.39 -25.64 -3.39
#